data_36da7cf8e5d043c635f81d34c46f1a11
#
_entry.id   36da7cf8e5d043c635f81d34c46f1a11
#
_cell.length_a   1.000
_cell.length_b   1.000
_cell.length_c   1.000
_cell.angle_alpha   90.00
_cell.angle_beta   90.00
_cell.angle_gamma   90.00
#
_symmetry.space_group_name_H-M   'P 1'
#
loop_
_entity.id
_entity.type
_entity.pdbx_description
1 polymer ?
#
loop_
_entity_poly.entity_id
_entity_poly.type
_entity_poly.pdbx_seq_one_letter_code
_entity_poly.pdbx_strand_id
1 'polypeptide(L)'
;MPNILSYTYVDKDEAIEEMQGWMSDGDGESYGELLEPYKGDGNPLLASFRVTVDDLTQMDATVAQLKALPGLYTVDAPSDLAGTLVSLKNTVNIAGWGLVAVLVVVSLVVISNTIRITVFARRKEINIMKFVGATNGFIRLPFLVEGTAIGLISAALAFGLVSGAYLGVLEAVSRSGTGLLSNLYFTLLSYRSVWAPLLIGFVGSGAVLGGFGSAASVRKHLKV
;
A
#
# COMPACT_ATOMS: atom_id res chain seq x y z
N MET A 1 19.65 -9.87 17.07
CA MET A 1 18.66 -10.76 16.44
C MET A 1 18.16 -10.07 15.17
N PRO A 2 18.10 -10.73 14.03
CA PRO A 2 17.87 -10.08 12.73
C PRO A 2 16.47 -9.45 12.54
N ASN A 3 15.48 -9.91 13.29
CA ASN A 3 14.09 -9.42 13.18
C ASN A 3 13.68 -8.40 14.26
N ILE A 4 14.62 -7.91 15.06
CA ILE A 4 14.35 -6.90 16.08
C ILE A 4 14.74 -5.53 15.53
N LEU A 5 13.75 -4.64 15.37
CA LEU A 5 13.94 -3.27 14.91
C LEU A 5 14.43 -2.36 16.04
N SER A 6 13.80 -2.45 17.19
CA SER A 6 14.14 -1.68 18.38
C SER A 6 13.72 -2.41 19.66
N TYR A 7 14.31 -2.03 20.78
CA TYR A 7 13.85 -2.45 22.08
C TYR A 7 13.87 -1.25 23.04
N THR A 8 12.92 -1.21 23.95
CA THR A 8 12.84 -0.20 25.01
C THR A 8 12.77 -0.92 26.35
N TYR A 9 13.60 -0.50 27.27
CA TYR A 9 13.53 -0.96 28.65
C TYR A 9 12.47 -0.15 29.37
N VAL A 10 11.55 -0.82 30.05
CA VAL A 10 10.48 -0.23 30.84
C VAL A 10 10.73 -0.67 32.27
N ASP A 11 11.05 0.29 33.15
CA ASP A 11 11.20 0.02 34.55
C ASP A 11 9.84 -0.26 35.22
N LYS A 12 9.87 -0.95 36.35
CA LYS A 12 8.67 -1.32 37.11
C LYS A 12 7.81 -0.11 37.50
N ASP A 13 8.44 1.01 37.84
CA ASP A 13 7.71 2.22 38.21
C ASP A 13 7.12 2.94 36.98
N GLU A 14 7.83 2.95 35.85
CA GLU A 14 7.34 3.43 34.59
C GLU A 14 6.15 2.59 34.08
N ALA A 15 6.17 1.27 34.32
CA ALA A 15 5.06 0.38 33.96
C ALA A 15 3.77 0.70 34.75
N ILE A 16 3.88 1.09 36.00
CA ILE A 16 2.72 1.55 36.79
C ILE A 16 2.19 2.88 36.26
N GLU A 17 3.06 3.83 35.90
CA GLU A 17 2.64 5.11 35.33
C GLU A 17 1.91 4.94 34.01
N GLU A 18 2.41 4.08 33.15
CA GLU A 18 1.71 3.74 31.89
C GLU A 18 0.34 3.12 32.18
N MET A 19 0.25 2.17 33.14
CA MET A 19 -1.02 1.53 33.52
C MET A 19 -2.01 2.54 34.08
N GLN A 20 -1.55 3.49 34.90
CA GLN A 20 -2.37 4.59 35.39
C GLN A 20 -2.90 5.45 34.24
N GLY A 21 -2.06 5.74 33.25
CA GLY A 21 -2.47 6.48 32.05
C GLY A 21 -3.62 5.77 31.31
N TRP A 22 -3.52 4.47 31.10
CA TRP A 22 -4.57 3.69 30.41
C TRP A 22 -5.88 3.61 31.21
N MET A 23 -5.79 3.52 32.55
CA MET A 23 -6.98 3.47 33.42
C MET A 23 -7.63 4.85 33.63
N SER A 24 -6.91 5.94 33.35
CA SER A 24 -7.42 7.31 33.46
C SER A 24 -8.11 7.81 32.19
N ASP A 25 -7.88 7.17 31.05
CA ASP A 25 -8.35 7.63 29.72
C ASP A 25 -9.77 7.17 29.37
N GLY A 26 -10.50 6.50 30.31
CA GLY A 26 -11.88 6.02 30.15
C GLY A 26 -12.86 6.71 31.11
N ASP A 27 -13.95 7.21 30.55
CA ASP A 27 -15.23 7.65 31.18
C ASP A 27 -15.20 8.25 32.62
N GLY A 28 -14.27 9.13 32.95
CA GLY A 28 -14.42 10.10 34.01
C GLY A 28 -14.18 9.61 35.46
N GLU A 29 -13.94 8.34 35.71
CA GLU A 29 -13.47 7.85 37.00
C GLU A 29 -12.00 7.45 36.94
N SER A 30 -11.14 8.19 37.64
CA SER A 30 -9.70 7.96 37.67
C SER A 30 -9.38 6.74 38.55
N TYR A 31 -9.42 5.56 37.94
CA TYR A 31 -8.94 4.33 38.63
C TYR A 31 -7.42 4.32 38.83
N GLY A 32 -6.71 5.28 38.26
CA GLY A 32 -5.26 5.44 38.40
C GLY A 32 -4.81 5.63 39.83
N GLU A 33 -5.64 6.27 40.70
CA GLU A 33 -5.34 6.43 42.12
C GLU A 33 -5.26 5.11 42.88
N LEU A 34 -5.90 4.05 42.42
CA LEU A 34 -5.84 2.71 43.03
C LEU A 34 -4.45 2.08 42.95
N LEU A 35 -3.61 2.54 42.03
CA LEU A 35 -2.25 2.04 41.84
C LEU A 35 -1.19 2.81 42.64
N GLU A 36 -1.53 3.95 43.26
CA GLU A 36 -0.61 4.74 44.08
C GLU A 36 0.07 3.95 45.19
N PRO A 37 -0.64 3.06 45.95
CA PRO A 37 -0.01 2.28 47.01
C PRO A 37 1.04 1.27 46.54
N TYR A 38 1.06 0.98 45.24
CA TYR A 38 1.98 -0.01 44.63
C TYR A 38 3.20 0.63 43.97
N LYS A 39 3.41 1.95 44.09
CA LYS A 39 4.63 2.62 43.63
C LYS A 39 5.81 2.37 44.59
N GLY A 40 7.02 2.30 44.05
CA GLY A 40 8.25 2.13 44.80
C GLY A 40 8.50 0.70 45.27
N ASP A 41 8.92 0.52 46.52
CA ASP A 41 9.34 -0.78 47.05
C ASP A 41 8.23 -1.85 47.14
N GLY A 42 6.96 -1.43 47.11
CA GLY A 42 5.78 -2.32 47.05
C GLY A 42 5.35 -2.73 45.63
N ASN A 43 6.06 -2.36 44.63
CA ASN A 43 5.69 -2.59 43.24
C ASN A 43 5.78 -4.09 42.86
N PRO A 44 4.64 -4.76 42.57
CA PRO A 44 4.61 -6.17 42.19
C PRO A 44 5.02 -6.43 40.73
N LEU A 45 5.13 -5.36 39.90
CA LEU A 45 5.47 -5.49 38.48
C LEU A 45 6.96 -5.82 38.34
N LEU A 46 7.26 -6.53 37.28
CA LEU A 46 8.63 -6.81 36.84
C LEU A 46 9.06 -5.77 35.79
N ALA A 47 10.35 -5.43 35.85
CA ALA A 47 10.93 -4.68 34.73
C ALA A 47 10.79 -5.48 33.43
N SER A 48 10.50 -4.81 32.34
CA SER A 48 10.20 -5.44 31.07
C SER A 48 10.97 -4.82 29.90
N PHE A 49 11.09 -5.57 28.84
CA PHE A 49 11.60 -5.07 27.56
C PHE A 49 10.47 -5.09 26.54
N ARG A 50 10.15 -3.94 25.99
CA ARG A 50 9.23 -3.83 24.87
C ARG A 50 10.06 -3.95 23.59
N VAL A 51 9.80 -5.00 22.81
CA VAL A 51 10.55 -5.31 21.58
C VAL A 51 9.66 -5.04 20.38
N THR A 52 10.16 -4.23 19.44
CA THR A 52 9.50 -4.00 18.16
C THR A 52 10.14 -4.90 17.12
N VAL A 53 9.30 -5.67 16.41
CA VAL A 53 9.75 -6.56 15.34
C VAL A 53 9.57 -5.88 13.97
N ASP A 54 10.45 -6.21 13.02
CA ASP A 54 10.39 -5.70 11.65
C ASP A 54 9.40 -6.49 10.80
N ASP A 55 9.42 -7.81 10.89
CA ASP A 55 8.59 -8.71 10.10
C ASP A 55 7.71 -9.60 10.99
N LEU A 56 6.40 -9.36 10.94
CA LEU A 56 5.40 -10.14 11.66
C LEU A 56 5.33 -11.61 11.21
N THR A 57 5.78 -11.93 10.00
CA THR A 57 5.79 -13.33 9.52
C THR A 57 6.80 -14.19 10.27
N GLN A 58 7.81 -13.56 10.90
CA GLN A 58 8.85 -14.20 11.69
C GLN A 58 8.60 -14.09 13.21
N MET A 59 7.38 -13.65 13.61
CA MET A 59 7.05 -13.42 15.01
C MET A 59 7.30 -14.65 15.88
N ASP A 60 6.78 -15.83 15.46
CA ASP A 60 6.93 -17.07 16.23
C ASP A 60 8.39 -17.50 16.39
N ALA A 61 9.19 -17.36 15.33
CA ALA A 61 10.61 -17.66 15.38
C ALA A 61 11.36 -16.68 16.29
N THR A 62 11.00 -15.41 16.29
CA THR A 62 11.57 -14.37 17.15
C THR A 62 11.21 -14.64 18.62
N VAL A 63 9.95 -14.96 18.90
CA VAL A 63 9.48 -15.34 20.25
C VAL A 63 10.20 -16.58 20.77
N ALA A 64 10.39 -17.60 19.93
CA ALA A 64 11.14 -18.80 20.31
C ALA A 64 12.60 -18.49 20.67
N GLN A 65 13.25 -17.59 19.90
CA GLN A 65 14.61 -17.13 20.19
C GLN A 65 14.69 -16.32 21.49
N LEU A 66 13.71 -15.45 21.74
CA LEU A 66 13.64 -14.68 22.98
C LEU A 66 13.43 -15.59 24.20
N LYS A 67 12.54 -16.58 24.11
CA LYS A 67 12.30 -17.56 25.19
C LYS A 67 13.52 -18.42 25.50
N ALA A 68 14.45 -18.56 24.57
CA ALA A 68 15.70 -19.30 24.80
C ALA A 68 16.77 -18.47 25.55
N LEU A 69 16.58 -17.19 25.78
CA LEU A 69 17.51 -16.34 26.51
C LEU A 69 17.42 -16.62 28.02
N PRO A 70 18.56 -16.81 28.69
CA PRO A 70 18.56 -16.96 30.13
C PRO A 70 18.21 -15.64 30.85
N GLY A 71 17.47 -15.72 31.94
CA GLY A 71 17.14 -14.56 32.78
C GLY A 71 15.82 -13.87 32.45
N LEU A 72 15.08 -14.33 31.47
CA LEU A 72 13.71 -13.86 31.17
C LEU A 72 12.70 -14.72 31.95
N TYR A 73 11.79 -14.04 32.64
CA TYR A 73 10.71 -14.70 33.40
C TYR A 73 9.61 -15.19 32.46
N THR A 74 9.18 -14.34 31.55
CA THR A 74 8.17 -14.67 30.52
C THR A 74 8.41 -13.83 29.25
N VAL A 75 7.95 -14.35 28.14
CA VAL A 75 7.87 -13.61 26.86
C VAL A 75 6.42 -13.65 26.44
N ASP A 76 5.77 -12.51 26.53
CA ASP A 76 4.40 -12.32 26.05
C ASP A 76 4.41 -11.67 24.68
N ALA A 77 3.72 -12.28 23.75
CA ALA A 77 3.64 -11.79 22.37
C ALA A 77 2.27 -12.15 21.76
N PRO A 78 1.58 -11.19 21.14
CA PRO A 78 0.28 -11.42 20.53
C PRO A 78 0.42 -12.18 19.19
N SER A 79 0.97 -13.41 19.22
CA SER A 79 1.23 -14.23 18.03
C SER A 79 -0.03 -14.49 17.20
N ASP A 80 -1.19 -14.69 17.85
CA ASP A 80 -2.47 -14.92 17.18
C ASP A 80 -2.91 -13.68 16.40
N LEU A 81 -2.71 -12.49 16.98
CA LEU A 81 -3.00 -11.22 16.30
C LEU A 81 -2.03 -11.00 15.14
N ALA A 82 -0.74 -11.28 15.33
CA ALA A 82 0.27 -11.20 14.28
C ALA A 82 -0.09 -12.12 13.11
N GLY A 83 -0.44 -13.38 13.37
CA GLY A 83 -0.89 -14.35 12.37
C GLY A 83 -2.14 -13.88 11.61
N THR A 84 -3.11 -13.31 12.31
CA THR A 84 -4.33 -12.76 11.71
C THR A 84 -4.02 -11.57 10.81
N LEU A 85 -3.15 -10.65 11.23
CA LEU A 85 -2.74 -9.49 10.43
C LEU A 85 -1.98 -9.91 9.17
N VAL A 86 -1.07 -10.87 9.27
CA VAL A 86 -0.34 -11.44 8.12
C VAL A 86 -1.30 -12.09 7.14
N SER A 87 -2.25 -12.87 7.65
CA SER A 87 -3.28 -13.54 6.83
C SER A 87 -4.17 -12.53 6.12
N LEU A 88 -4.62 -11.49 6.81
CA LEU A 88 -5.40 -10.40 6.23
C LEU A 88 -4.62 -9.66 5.14
N LYS A 89 -3.36 -9.30 5.41
CA LYS A 89 -2.45 -8.69 4.43
C LYS A 89 -2.33 -9.53 3.17
N ASN A 90 -2.12 -10.84 3.32
CA ASN A 90 -1.98 -11.77 2.19
C ASN A 90 -3.29 -11.88 1.39
N THR A 91 -4.43 -11.98 2.07
CA THR A 91 -5.75 -12.04 1.43
C THR A 91 -6.03 -10.78 0.60
N VAL A 92 -5.80 -9.60 1.19
CA VAL A 92 -5.96 -8.31 0.50
C VAL A 92 -5.01 -8.20 -0.68
N ASN A 93 -3.77 -8.65 -0.53
CA ASN A 93 -2.76 -8.62 -1.58
C ASN A 93 -3.14 -9.52 -2.77
N ILE A 94 -3.55 -10.75 -2.50
CA ILE A 94 -4.00 -11.71 -3.54
C ILE A 94 -5.25 -11.17 -4.25
N ALA A 95 -6.23 -10.70 -3.51
CA ALA A 95 -7.45 -10.12 -4.08
C ALA A 95 -7.13 -8.87 -4.91
N GLY A 96 -6.24 -8.01 -4.43
CA GLY A 96 -5.78 -6.82 -5.13
C GLY A 96 -5.10 -7.14 -6.46
N TRP A 97 -4.14 -8.07 -6.47
CA TRP A 97 -3.49 -8.52 -7.70
C TRP A 97 -4.46 -9.20 -8.67
N GLY A 98 -5.41 -9.99 -8.17
CA GLY A 98 -6.48 -10.57 -8.97
C GLY A 98 -7.32 -9.50 -9.66
N LEU A 99 -7.74 -8.48 -8.94
CA LEU A 99 -8.49 -7.35 -9.49
C LEU A 99 -7.66 -6.59 -10.54
N VAL A 100 -6.39 -6.30 -10.26
CA VAL A 100 -5.48 -5.63 -11.22
C VAL A 100 -5.37 -6.45 -12.51
N ALA A 101 -5.20 -7.77 -12.41
CA ALA A 101 -5.11 -8.64 -13.58
C ALA A 101 -6.38 -8.56 -14.46
N VAL A 102 -7.57 -8.61 -13.85
CA VAL A 102 -8.84 -8.45 -14.57
C VAL A 102 -8.93 -7.07 -15.24
N LEU A 103 -8.58 -6.00 -14.53
CA LEU A 103 -8.62 -4.64 -15.09
C LEU A 103 -7.64 -4.45 -16.25
N VAL A 104 -6.45 -5.06 -16.18
CA VAL A 104 -5.48 -5.07 -17.27
C VAL A 104 -6.06 -5.76 -18.52
N VAL A 105 -6.68 -6.92 -18.35
CA VAL A 105 -7.33 -7.63 -19.48
C VAL A 105 -8.44 -6.78 -20.11
N VAL A 106 -9.32 -6.20 -19.29
CA VAL A 106 -10.39 -5.32 -19.76
C VAL A 106 -9.81 -4.11 -20.53
N SER A 107 -8.78 -3.46 -19.98
CA SER A 107 -8.10 -2.33 -20.62
C SER A 107 -7.53 -2.71 -21.99
N LEU A 108 -6.87 -3.86 -22.09
CA LEU A 108 -6.32 -4.34 -23.37
C LEU A 108 -7.42 -4.63 -24.41
N VAL A 109 -8.56 -5.16 -23.96
CA VAL A 109 -9.72 -5.38 -24.85
C VAL A 109 -10.28 -4.05 -25.35
N VAL A 110 -10.45 -3.06 -24.47
CA VAL A 110 -10.96 -1.72 -24.84
C VAL A 110 -10.00 -1.03 -25.81
N ILE A 111 -8.69 -1.00 -25.50
CA ILE A 111 -7.66 -0.43 -26.38
C ILE A 111 -7.69 -1.12 -27.75
N SER A 112 -7.74 -2.46 -27.75
CA SER A 112 -7.78 -3.25 -28.99
C SER A 112 -8.99 -2.90 -29.85
N ASN A 113 -10.16 -2.74 -29.24
CA ASN A 113 -11.39 -2.38 -29.94
C ASN A 113 -11.31 -0.94 -30.49
N THR A 114 -10.80 0.00 -29.71
CA THR A 114 -10.63 1.40 -30.13
C THR A 114 -9.68 1.50 -31.33
N ILE A 115 -8.52 0.86 -31.26
CA ILE A 115 -7.55 0.83 -32.36
C ILE A 115 -8.13 0.17 -33.60
N ARG A 116 -8.89 -0.92 -33.44
CA ARG A 116 -9.59 -1.56 -34.60
C ARG A 116 -10.52 -0.60 -35.32
N ILE A 117 -11.30 0.17 -34.57
CA ILE A 117 -12.22 1.17 -35.13
C ILE A 117 -11.43 2.28 -35.87
N THR A 118 -10.36 2.79 -35.24
CA THR A 118 -9.51 3.83 -35.82
C THR A 118 -8.84 3.36 -37.11
N VAL A 119 -8.26 2.15 -37.13
CA VAL A 119 -7.65 1.55 -38.31
C VAL A 119 -8.69 1.38 -39.44
N PHE A 120 -9.90 0.93 -39.10
CA PHE A 120 -10.98 0.79 -40.08
C PHE A 120 -11.42 2.13 -40.64
N ALA A 121 -11.56 3.15 -39.84
CA ALA A 121 -11.92 4.50 -40.27
C ALA A 121 -10.87 5.10 -41.22
N ARG A 122 -9.58 4.85 -40.94
CA ARG A 122 -8.45 5.37 -41.77
C ARG A 122 -7.94 4.40 -42.84
N ARG A 123 -8.70 3.35 -43.18
CA ARG A 123 -8.25 2.31 -44.11
C ARG A 123 -7.85 2.83 -45.50
N LYS A 124 -8.50 3.89 -46.00
CA LYS A 124 -8.16 4.48 -47.30
C LYS A 124 -6.77 5.15 -47.27
N GLU A 125 -6.47 5.89 -46.24
CA GLU A 125 -5.16 6.53 -46.01
C GLU A 125 -4.05 5.48 -45.90
N ILE A 126 -4.32 4.41 -45.17
CA ILE A 126 -3.38 3.28 -44.98
C ILE A 126 -3.09 2.60 -46.31
N ASN A 127 -4.10 2.39 -47.16
CA ASN A 127 -3.92 1.81 -48.49
C ASN A 127 -3.06 2.70 -49.37
N ILE A 128 -3.31 4.03 -49.41
CA ILE A 128 -2.51 4.97 -50.17
C ILE A 128 -1.05 4.91 -49.70
N MET A 129 -0.78 4.95 -48.39
CA MET A 129 0.56 4.84 -47.85
C MET A 129 1.26 3.52 -48.26
N LYS A 130 0.55 2.40 -48.30
CA LYS A 130 1.08 1.12 -48.81
C LYS A 130 1.40 1.18 -50.28
N PHE A 131 0.54 1.80 -51.11
CA PHE A 131 0.78 1.95 -52.56
C PHE A 131 2.05 2.78 -52.84
N VAL A 132 2.33 3.80 -52.05
CA VAL A 132 3.54 4.63 -52.15
C VAL A 132 4.79 3.93 -51.56
N GLY A 133 4.63 2.73 -50.96
CA GLY A 133 5.74 1.93 -50.46
C GLY A 133 6.12 2.20 -49.00
N ALA A 134 5.23 2.80 -48.23
CA ALA A 134 5.50 3.03 -46.79
C ALA A 134 5.70 1.72 -46.04
N THR A 135 6.68 1.69 -45.13
CA THR A 135 6.97 0.54 -44.31
C THR A 135 5.87 0.29 -43.26
N ASN A 136 5.68 -0.97 -42.85
CA ASN A 136 4.69 -1.31 -41.84
C ASN A 136 4.95 -0.61 -40.48
N GLY A 137 6.19 -0.27 -40.16
CA GLY A 137 6.54 0.50 -38.97
C GLY A 137 6.01 1.92 -39.05
N PHE A 138 6.18 2.58 -40.18
CA PHE A 138 5.69 3.95 -40.40
C PHE A 138 4.16 4.03 -40.28
N ILE A 139 3.45 3.05 -40.85
CA ILE A 139 1.99 2.97 -40.77
C ILE A 139 1.50 2.75 -39.32
N ARG A 140 2.27 2.03 -38.47
CA ARG A 140 1.88 1.69 -37.09
C ARG A 140 2.18 2.81 -36.13
N LEU A 141 3.17 3.65 -36.39
CA LEU A 141 3.66 4.69 -35.46
C LEU A 141 2.56 5.63 -34.95
N PRO A 142 1.65 6.19 -35.82
CA PRO A 142 0.57 7.06 -35.36
C PRO A 142 -0.34 6.40 -34.33
N PHE A 143 -0.70 5.13 -34.52
CA PHE A 143 -1.56 4.39 -33.62
C PHE A 143 -0.86 4.08 -32.29
N LEU A 144 0.46 3.84 -32.31
CA LEU A 144 1.26 3.66 -31.09
C LEU A 144 1.29 4.94 -30.27
N VAL A 145 1.51 6.08 -30.90
CA VAL A 145 1.51 7.40 -30.24
C VAL A 145 0.11 7.70 -29.69
N GLU A 146 -0.95 7.46 -30.46
CA GLU A 146 -2.33 7.65 -30.02
C GLU A 146 -2.65 6.80 -28.77
N GLY A 147 -2.32 5.50 -28.80
CA GLY A 147 -2.55 4.61 -27.66
C GLY A 147 -1.72 4.98 -26.42
N THR A 148 -0.47 5.39 -26.61
CA THR A 148 0.38 5.85 -25.51
C THR A 148 -0.16 7.17 -24.93
N ALA A 149 -0.61 8.10 -25.77
CA ALA A 149 -1.19 9.37 -25.31
C ALA A 149 -2.47 9.13 -24.47
N ILE A 150 -3.36 8.25 -24.93
CA ILE A 150 -4.55 7.85 -24.16
C ILE A 150 -4.14 7.25 -22.82
N GLY A 151 -3.14 6.35 -22.80
CA GLY A 151 -2.62 5.74 -21.58
C GLY A 151 -2.07 6.78 -20.59
N LEU A 152 -1.32 7.77 -21.08
CA LEU A 152 -0.76 8.84 -20.25
C LEU A 152 -1.84 9.77 -19.68
N ILE A 153 -2.83 10.15 -20.50
CA ILE A 153 -3.96 10.97 -20.03
C ILE A 153 -4.75 10.23 -18.95
N SER A 154 -5.03 8.95 -19.18
CA SER A 154 -5.72 8.10 -18.20
C SER A 154 -4.92 7.98 -16.90
N ALA A 155 -3.60 7.81 -17.00
CA ALA A 155 -2.70 7.77 -15.84
C ALA A 155 -2.70 9.08 -15.05
N ALA A 156 -2.70 10.23 -15.73
CA ALA A 156 -2.76 11.53 -15.08
C ALA A 156 -4.09 11.75 -14.35
N LEU A 157 -5.22 11.36 -14.97
CA LEU A 157 -6.53 11.42 -14.33
C LEU A 157 -6.61 10.48 -13.11
N ALA A 158 -6.15 9.24 -13.25
CA ALA A 158 -6.14 8.28 -12.15
C ALA A 158 -5.24 8.74 -10.99
N PHE A 159 -4.05 9.27 -11.28
CA PHE A 159 -3.17 9.86 -10.29
C PHE A 159 -3.84 11.02 -9.55
N GLY A 160 -4.52 11.92 -10.28
CA GLY A 160 -5.25 13.04 -9.69
C GLY A 160 -6.38 12.58 -8.75
N LEU A 161 -7.17 11.58 -9.18
CA LEU A 161 -8.25 11.01 -8.35
C LEU A 161 -7.71 10.33 -7.09
N VAL A 162 -6.67 9.49 -7.21
CA VAL A 162 -6.08 8.78 -6.06
C VAL A 162 -5.42 9.78 -5.10
N SER A 163 -4.69 10.77 -5.62
CA SER A 163 -4.08 11.82 -4.80
C SER A 163 -5.13 12.65 -4.08
N GLY A 164 -6.20 13.05 -4.76
CA GLY A 164 -7.31 13.78 -4.18
C GLY A 164 -8.05 12.99 -3.10
N ALA A 165 -8.30 11.70 -3.34
CA ALA A 165 -8.90 10.82 -2.34
C ALA A 165 -7.99 10.65 -1.10
N TYR A 166 -6.69 10.46 -1.31
CA TYR A 166 -5.73 10.33 -0.21
C TYR A 166 -5.68 11.60 0.66
N LEU A 167 -5.58 12.77 0.04
CA LEU A 167 -5.60 14.06 0.75
C LEU A 167 -6.93 14.30 1.47
N GLY A 168 -8.05 13.92 0.85
CA GLY A 168 -9.37 13.98 1.48
C GLY A 168 -9.49 13.11 2.73
N VAL A 169 -8.93 11.89 2.69
CA VAL A 169 -8.87 11.02 3.88
C VAL A 169 -8.00 11.64 4.96
N LEU A 170 -6.82 12.17 4.62
CA LEU A 170 -5.94 12.83 5.59
C LEU A 170 -6.65 14.01 6.26
N GLU A 171 -7.36 14.83 5.50
CA GLU A 171 -8.11 15.97 6.04
C GLU A 171 -9.28 15.51 6.92
N ALA A 172 -10.02 14.48 6.52
CA ALA A 172 -11.10 13.93 7.32
C ALA A 172 -10.60 13.38 8.66
N VAL A 173 -9.48 12.65 8.66
CA VAL A 173 -8.85 12.11 9.88
C VAL A 173 -8.35 13.25 10.77
N SER A 174 -7.72 14.27 10.20
CA SER A 174 -7.23 15.43 10.98
C SER A 174 -8.35 16.24 11.66
N ARG A 175 -9.53 16.29 11.05
CA ARG A 175 -10.71 17.00 11.60
C ARG A 175 -11.47 16.19 12.66
N SER A 176 -11.36 14.87 12.65
CA SER A 176 -12.19 14.00 13.49
C SER A 176 -11.89 14.05 14.98
N GLY A 177 -10.74 14.62 15.42
CA GLY A 177 -10.43 14.98 16.82
C GLY A 177 -10.52 13.86 17.87
N THR A 178 -10.96 12.65 17.53
CA THR A 178 -11.12 11.53 18.44
C THR A 178 -9.82 10.73 18.55
N GLY A 179 -9.38 10.43 19.78
CA GLY A 179 -8.05 9.89 20.11
C GLY A 179 -7.59 8.66 19.31
N LEU A 180 -8.48 7.79 18.87
CA LEU A 180 -8.13 6.65 18.00
C LEU A 180 -7.70 7.07 16.60
N LEU A 181 -8.35 8.07 16.01
CA LEU A 181 -8.04 8.55 14.66
C LEU A 181 -6.83 9.47 14.64
N SER A 182 -6.55 10.18 15.73
CA SER A 182 -5.34 11.01 15.85
C SER A 182 -4.06 10.16 15.84
N ASN A 183 -4.08 8.98 16.48
CA ASN A 183 -2.96 8.03 16.44
C ASN A 183 -2.73 7.47 15.03
N LEU A 184 -3.79 7.27 14.24
CA LEU A 184 -3.68 6.88 12.84
C LEU A 184 -3.02 7.96 11.97
N TYR A 185 -3.26 9.24 12.27
CA TYR A 185 -2.65 10.35 11.52
C TYR A 185 -1.12 10.32 11.58
N PHE A 186 -0.54 10.00 12.73
CA PHE A 186 0.93 9.88 12.89
C PHE A 186 1.49 8.63 12.19
N THR A 187 0.66 7.60 11.96
CA THR A 187 1.07 6.35 11.30
C THR A 187 0.91 6.44 9.78
N LEU A 188 0.07 7.39 9.28
CA LEU A 188 -0.10 7.58 7.84
C LEU A 188 1.17 8.18 7.23
N LEU A 189 1.63 7.57 6.15
CA LEU A 189 2.79 8.06 5.39
C LEU A 189 2.51 9.49 4.90
N SER A 190 3.47 10.39 5.10
CA SER A 190 3.37 11.73 4.55
C SER A 190 3.18 11.68 3.03
N TYR A 191 2.14 12.34 2.51
CA TYR A 191 1.90 12.42 1.06
C TYR A 191 3.15 12.82 0.27
N ARG A 192 3.99 13.65 0.89
CA ARG A 192 5.24 14.14 0.29
C ARG A 192 6.27 13.02 0.01
N SER A 193 6.23 11.90 0.70
CA SER A 193 7.10 10.75 0.44
C SER A 193 6.51 9.74 -0.56
N VAL A 194 5.18 9.78 -0.76
CA VAL A 194 4.48 8.77 -1.56
C VAL A 194 4.12 9.27 -2.97
N TRP A 195 3.96 10.59 -3.17
CA TRP A 195 3.48 11.14 -4.45
C TRP A 195 4.40 10.82 -5.64
N ALA A 196 5.72 10.87 -5.44
CA ALA A 196 6.68 10.65 -6.53
C ALA A 196 6.68 9.18 -7.02
N PRO A 197 6.82 8.16 -6.14
CA PRO A 197 6.71 6.77 -6.59
C PRO A 197 5.32 6.45 -7.17
N LEU A 198 4.23 7.04 -6.65
CA LEU A 198 2.90 6.90 -7.24
C LEU A 198 2.85 7.47 -8.64
N LEU A 199 3.32 8.70 -8.84
CA LEU A 199 3.34 9.33 -10.17
C LEU A 199 4.11 8.47 -11.18
N ILE A 200 5.31 8.00 -10.82
CA ILE A 200 6.12 7.13 -11.66
C ILE A 200 5.37 5.82 -11.98
N GLY A 201 4.72 5.24 -10.99
CA GLY A 201 3.92 4.02 -11.16
C GLY A 201 2.74 4.22 -12.13
N PHE A 202 1.97 5.30 -11.97
CA PHE A 202 0.85 5.61 -12.86
C PHE A 202 1.30 5.93 -14.28
N VAL A 203 2.30 6.81 -14.45
CA VAL A 203 2.84 7.18 -15.77
C VAL A 203 3.46 5.96 -16.46
N GLY A 204 4.25 5.17 -15.73
CA GLY A 204 4.87 3.96 -16.27
C GLY A 204 3.84 2.92 -16.70
N SER A 205 2.86 2.61 -15.86
CA SER A 205 1.79 1.65 -16.20
C SER A 205 0.92 2.17 -17.35
N GLY A 206 0.56 3.45 -17.36
CA GLY A 206 -0.20 4.05 -18.46
C GLY A 206 0.53 4.00 -19.80
N ALA A 207 1.83 4.33 -19.81
CA ALA A 207 2.65 4.25 -21.02
C ALA A 207 2.80 2.80 -21.52
N VAL A 208 3.04 1.86 -20.60
CA VAL A 208 3.18 0.44 -20.94
C VAL A 208 1.86 -0.13 -21.46
N LEU A 209 0.76 0.03 -20.74
CA LEU A 209 -0.54 -0.50 -21.14
C LEU A 209 -1.04 0.15 -22.46
N GLY A 210 -0.91 1.47 -22.58
CA GLY A 210 -1.28 2.20 -23.78
C GLY A 210 -0.43 1.84 -24.99
N GLY A 211 0.89 1.82 -24.83
CA GLY A 211 1.84 1.49 -25.89
C GLY A 211 1.77 0.02 -26.31
N PHE A 212 1.86 -0.92 -25.35
CA PHE A 212 1.77 -2.35 -25.65
C PHE A 212 0.40 -2.76 -26.18
N GLY A 213 -0.67 -2.26 -25.55
CA GLY A 213 -2.04 -2.54 -26.01
C GLY A 213 -2.26 -2.09 -27.45
N SER A 214 -1.81 -0.87 -27.78
CA SER A 214 -1.85 -0.34 -29.15
C SER A 214 -0.99 -1.17 -30.10
N ALA A 215 0.27 -1.44 -29.77
CA ALA A 215 1.19 -2.22 -30.61
C ALA A 215 0.64 -3.62 -30.92
N ALA A 216 0.13 -4.32 -29.90
CA ALA A 216 -0.44 -5.66 -30.04
C ALA A 216 -1.70 -5.64 -30.94
N SER A 217 -2.59 -4.66 -30.72
CA SER A 217 -3.81 -4.51 -31.51
C SER A 217 -3.53 -4.21 -32.98
N VAL A 218 -2.67 -3.23 -33.26
CA VAL A 218 -2.28 -2.86 -34.62
C VAL A 218 -1.62 -4.05 -35.35
N ARG A 219 -0.73 -4.79 -34.65
CA ARG A 219 -0.06 -5.97 -35.22
C ARG A 219 -1.03 -7.07 -35.60
N LYS A 220 -2.12 -7.24 -34.87
CA LYS A 220 -3.15 -8.24 -35.13
C LYS A 220 -4.05 -7.85 -36.30
N HIS A 221 -4.35 -6.56 -36.47
CA HIS A 221 -5.36 -6.08 -37.46
C HIS A 221 -4.76 -5.54 -38.73
N LEU A 222 -3.46 -5.24 -38.79
CA LEU A 222 -2.73 -4.86 -40.02
C LEU A 222 -2.09 -6.05 -40.75
N LYS A 223 -2.37 -7.29 -40.36
CA LYS A 223 -2.05 -8.47 -41.19
C LYS A 223 -3.01 -8.53 -42.36
N VAL A 224 -2.71 -7.81 -43.41
CA VAL A 224 -3.19 -8.01 -44.78
C VAL A 224 -1.99 -8.19 -45.65
#